data_8585e4f18a0ab649f415f168d2783a6f
#
_entry.id   8585e4f18a0ab649f415f168d2783a6f
#
_cell.length_a   1.000
_cell.length_b   1.000
_cell.length_c   1.000
_cell.angle_alpha   90.00
_cell.angle_beta   90.00
_cell.angle_gamma   90.00
#
_symmetry.space_group_name_H-M   'P 1'
#
loop_
_entity.id
_entity.type
_entity.pdbx_description
1 polymer ?
#
loop_
_entity_poly.entity_id
_entity_poly.type
_entity_poly.pdbx_seq_one_letter_code
_entity_poly.pdbx_strand_id
1 'polypeptide(L)'
;MDDYELFRKSSRSPYGPGFPDGSLDGEAAGGIVAGSDFGGYHIVREIYRGDPASVFEATEGIAGRRYALKTLREPVSAQPRVLEELRREAEVAARLRHPSLQRVLGRGDVDGAPYFLMTLHSGVNAXSLLDDRAELLEPXXLIELAAXFASIVDAVSALHRQGVVHRDINPSNILLDAEGRFILADFGSTLNRADRNLCPEVEPAGELMYRSPQQLLAGANHYAPSGDIYALGMTLYXLLAGRLPLPAGNAEELGKLKLTRELPSLCRMNPQVPLGLDGIVRQACEFQRAHRYKSAEDMARDLKRFVSRRCRSRGRYAS
;
A
#
# COMPACT_ATOMS: atom_id res chain seq x y z
N MET A 1 -17.20 -3.12 -24.42
CA MET A 1 -17.00 -1.93 -23.58
C MET A 1 -16.00 -2.33 -22.51
N ASP A 2 -14.83 -1.73 -22.52
CA ASP A 2 -13.75 -2.08 -21.61
C ASP A 2 -14.15 -1.74 -20.16
N ASP A 3 -14.24 -2.75 -19.32
CA ASP A 3 -14.65 -2.64 -17.91
C ASP A 3 -13.63 -1.88 -17.05
N TYR A 4 -12.53 -1.40 -17.64
CA TYR A 4 -11.45 -0.67 -16.97
C TYR A 4 -11.50 0.87 -17.16
N GLU A 5 -12.54 1.41 -17.77
CA GLU A 5 -12.63 2.86 -18.01
C GLU A 5 -12.70 3.72 -16.73
N LEU A 6 -13.22 3.15 -15.65
CA LEU A 6 -13.34 3.86 -14.36
C LEU A 6 -11.98 4.22 -13.74
N PHE A 7 -10.93 3.47 -14.07
CA PHE A 7 -9.62 3.63 -13.44
C PHE A 7 -8.63 4.48 -14.24
N ARG A 8 -9.01 4.95 -15.43
CA ARG A 8 -8.10 5.69 -16.33
C ARG A 8 -8.04 7.20 -16.15
N LYS A 9 -8.87 7.81 -15.30
CA LYS A 9 -9.04 9.28 -15.27
C LYS A 9 -8.33 10.03 -14.15
N SER A 10 -7.55 9.37 -13.29
CA SER A 10 -6.82 10.09 -12.23
C SER A 10 -5.43 10.49 -12.69
N SER A 11 -5.13 11.79 -12.59
CA SER A 11 -3.85 12.41 -13.02
C SER A 11 -2.80 12.50 -11.91
N ARG A 12 -3.04 11.91 -10.71
CA ARG A 12 -2.14 12.03 -9.57
C ARG A 12 -1.06 10.95 -9.54
N SER A 13 0.09 11.26 -8.94
CA SER A 13 1.21 10.33 -8.80
C SER A 13 0.81 9.05 -8.07
N PRO A 14 1.17 7.87 -8.59
CA PRO A 14 0.88 6.59 -7.92
C PRO A 14 1.68 6.35 -6.63
N TYR A 15 2.62 7.23 -6.29
CA TYR A 15 3.58 6.99 -5.20
C TYR A 15 3.32 7.85 -3.94
N GLY A 16 2.16 8.50 -3.79
CA GLY A 16 1.81 9.25 -2.57
C GLY A 16 0.80 10.38 -2.80
N PRO A 17 0.25 10.94 -1.72
CA PRO A 17 -0.72 12.03 -1.84
C PRO A 17 -0.07 13.32 -2.33
N GLY A 18 -0.47 13.71 -3.48
CA GLY A 18 -0.51 15.08 -3.88
C GLY A 18 0.71 15.86 -4.25
N PHE A 19 0.97 15.93 -5.55
CA PHE A 19 1.48 17.19 -6.06
C PHE A 19 0.50 17.73 -7.11
N PRO A 20 0.16 19.02 -7.06
CA PRO A 20 -0.56 19.64 -8.17
C PRO A 20 0.29 19.52 -9.44
N ASP A 21 -0.37 19.33 -10.55
CA ASP A 21 0.24 19.32 -11.88
C ASP A 21 0.88 20.71 -12.13
N GLY A 22 2.15 20.79 -11.88
CA GLY A 22 2.91 22.03 -12.03
C GLY A 22 4.39 21.77 -11.81
N SER A 23 5.21 22.31 -12.68
CA SER A 23 6.66 22.23 -12.60
C SER A 23 7.16 22.58 -11.18
N LEU A 24 7.73 21.62 -10.50
CA LEU A 24 8.38 21.87 -9.22
C LEU A 24 9.75 22.50 -9.48
N ASP A 25 9.76 23.84 -9.64
CA ASP A 25 10.99 24.63 -9.60
C ASP A 25 11.44 24.77 -8.14
N GLY A 26 11.69 23.64 -7.47
CA GLY A 26 12.20 23.60 -6.11
C GLY A 26 13.51 22.83 -6.04
N GLU A 27 14.38 23.20 -5.12
CA GLU A 27 15.65 22.53 -4.90
C GLU A 27 15.46 21.01 -4.77
N ALA A 28 16.15 20.27 -5.63
CA ALA A 28 16.02 18.82 -5.72
C ALA A 28 16.60 18.12 -4.50
N ALA A 29 16.01 16.99 -4.18
CA ALA A 29 16.49 16.10 -3.11
C ALA A 29 17.93 15.65 -3.39
N GLY A 30 18.86 16.01 -2.52
CA GLY A 30 20.27 15.57 -2.60
C GLY A 30 20.98 15.89 -3.92
N GLY A 31 20.57 16.94 -4.64
CA GLY A 31 21.17 17.30 -5.91
C GLY A 31 20.68 16.49 -7.12
N ILE A 32 19.77 15.57 -6.95
CA ILE A 32 19.21 14.78 -8.06
C ILE A 32 18.06 15.57 -8.70
N VAL A 33 18.26 15.96 -9.96
CA VAL A 33 17.32 16.78 -10.73
C VAL A 33 16.90 16.07 -12.02
N ALA A 34 15.75 16.43 -12.55
CA ALA A 34 15.32 15.96 -13.87
C ALA A 34 16.39 16.36 -14.91
N GLY A 35 16.75 15.42 -15.77
CA GLY A 35 17.80 15.59 -16.77
C GLY A 35 19.21 15.23 -16.29
N SER A 36 19.43 14.95 -14.99
CA SER A 36 20.73 14.49 -14.49
C SER A 36 20.90 12.98 -14.63
N ASP A 37 22.12 12.52 -14.47
CA ASP A 37 22.43 11.08 -14.40
C ASP A 37 22.75 10.68 -12.95
N PHE A 38 22.23 9.54 -12.51
CA PHE A 38 22.45 9.00 -11.17
C PHE A 38 22.59 7.48 -11.24
N GLY A 39 23.73 6.95 -10.80
CA GLY A 39 23.97 5.50 -10.78
C GLY A 39 23.95 4.81 -12.15
N GLY A 40 24.21 5.56 -13.23
CA GLY A 40 24.13 5.05 -14.60
C GLY A 40 22.73 5.13 -15.22
N TYR A 41 21.80 5.77 -14.55
CA TYR A 41 20.41 5.99 -15.00
C TYR A 41 20.15 7.46 -15.23
N HIS A 42 19.47 7.78 -16.32
CA HIS A 42 19.04 9.14 -16.63
C HIS A 42 17.73 9.43 -15.88
N ILE A 43 17.70 10.48 -15.06
CA ILE A 43 16.54 10.87 -14.26
C ILE A 43 15.56 11.67 -15.13
N VAL A 44 14.36 11.13 -15.32
CA VAL A 44 13.32 11.77 -16.12
C VAL A 44 12.57 12.81 -15.31
N ARG A 45 12.11 12.44 -14.12
CA ARG A 45 11.39 13.33 -13.19
C ARG A 45 11.28 12.70 -11.80
N GLU A 46 11.01 13.50 -10.78
CA GLU A 46 10.62 13.01 -9.47
C GLU A 46 9.14 12.61 -9.53
N ILE A 47 8.80 11.41 -9.08
CA ILE A 47 7.43 10.88 -9.07
C ILE A 47 6.83 10.79 -7.67
N TYR A 48 7.69 10.80 -6.64
CA TYR A 48 7.25 10.87 -5.25
C TYR A 48 8.34 11.54 -4.41
N ARG A 49 7.95 12.52 -3.63
CA ARG A 49 8.83 13.20 -2.67
C ARG A 49 8.42 12.81 -1.25
N GLY A 50 9.21 11.96 -0.62
CA GLY A 50 9.02 11.54 0.75
C GLY A 50 10.13 12.07 1.67
N ASP A 51 10.05 11.72 2.91
CA ASP A 51 11.08 11.94 3.91
C ASP A 51 11.27 10.60 4.63
N PRO A 52 12.44 9.99 4.58
CA PRO A 52 13.74 10.51 4.06
C PRO A 52 14.06 10.18 2.61
N ALA A 53 13.20 9.46 1.87
CA ALA A 53 13.52 8.97 0.54
C ALA A 53 12.57 9.50 -0.53
N SER A 54 13.09 9.75 -1.72
CA SER A 54 12.31 10.10 -2.91
C SER A 54 12.34 8.97 -3.94
N VAL A 55 11.34 8.96 -4.82
CA VAL A 55 11.27 8.03 -5.95
C VAL A 55 11.27 8.84 -7.25
N PHE A 56 12.13 8.44 -8.16
CA PHE A 56 12.30 9.08 -9.47
C PHE A 56 11.91 8.11 -10.58
N GLU A 57 11.35 8.63 -11.64
CA GLU A 57 11.29 7.93 -12.90
C GLU A 57 12.66 8.06 -13.55
N ALA A 58 13.26 6.94 -13.94
CA ALA A 58 14.60 6.87 -14.49
C ALA A 58 14.64 5.93 -15.70
N THR A 59 15.57 6.18 -16.63
CA THR A 59 15.78 5.34 -17.82
C THR A 59 17.22 4.84 -17.90
N GLU A 60 17.40 3.67 -18.47
CA GLU A 60 18.72 3.15 -18.83
C GLU A 60 19.13 3.81 -20.16
N GLY A 61 19.92 4.90 -20.08
CA GLY A 61 20.16 5.79 -21.20
C GLY A 61 18.92 6.63 -21.55
N ILE A 62 19.06 7.52 -22.53
CA ILE A 62 18.03 8.54 -22.87
C ILE A 62 16.73 7.91 -23.40
N ALA A 63 16.81 6.77 -24.09
CA ALA A 63 15.63 6.13 -24.71
C ALA A 63 15.43 4.69 -24.25
N GLY A 64 16.02 4.34 -23.11
CA GLY A 64 16.02 2.97 -22.62
C GLY A 64 14.78 2.58 -21.81
N ARG A 65 14.88 1.41 -21.20
CA ARG A 65 13.82 0.88 -20.31
C ARG A 65 13.61 1.80 -19.11
N ARG A 66 12.36 2.02 -18.75
CA ARG A 66 11.95 2.90 -17.63
C ARG A 66 11.84 2.13 -16.32
N TYR A 67 12.25 2.80 -15.24
CA TYR A 67 12.27 2.26 -13.88
C TYR A 67 11.74 3.29 -12.88
N ALA A 68 11.29 2.83 -11.72
CA ALA A 68 11.16 3.66 -10.52
C ALA A 68 12.47 3.49 -9.71
N LEU A 69 13.20 4.57 -9.48
CA LEU A 69 14.44 4.61 -8.72
C LEU A 69 14.18 5.26 -7.37
N LYS A 70 14.33 4.50 -6.27
CA LYS A 70 14.17 5.02 -4.89
C LYS A 70 15.56 5.25 -4.29
N THR A 71 15.77 6.45 -3.71
CA THR A 71 17.03 6.80 -3.02
C THR A 71 16.76 7.87 -1.94
N LEU A 72 17.76 8.17 -1.10
CA LEU A 72 17.64 9.18 -0.04
C LEU A 72 17.66 10.61 -0.61
N ARG A 73 16.93 11.51 0.05
CA ARG A 73 16.86 12.92 -0.31
C ARG A 73 18.10 13.72 0.11
N GLU A 74 18.70 13.37 1.24
CA GLU A 74 19.82 14.12 1.81
C GLU A 74 21.11 13.32 1.77
N PRO A 75 22.27 13.99 1.80
CA PRO A 75 23.57 13.31 1.84
C PRO A 75 23.66 12.31 2.99
N VAL A 76 24.22 11.18 2.68
CA VAL A 76 24.34 9.99 3.53
C VAL A 76 25.05 10.26 4.87
N SER A 77 25.95 11.24 4.90
CA SER A 77 26.72 11.58 6.09
C SER A 77 25.91 12.01 7.30
N ALA A 78 24.65 12.44 7.08
CA ALA A 78 23.82 13.00 8.15
C ALA A 78 22.96 11.97 8.89
N GLN A 79 22.65 10.79 8.28
CA GLN A 79 21.67 9.86 8.84
C GLN A 79 22.02 8.37 8.63
N PRO A 80 23.02 7.83 9.35
CA PRO A 80 23.44 6.42 9.17
C PRO A 80 22.33 5.38 9.36
N ARG A 81 21.40 5.64 10.26
CA ARG A 81 20.26 4.74 10.54
C ARG A 81 19.33 4.63 9.34
N VAL A 82 18.98 5.77 8.74
CA VAL A 82 18.09 5.83 7.56
C VAL A 82 18.73 5.10 6.37
N LEU A 83 20.05 5.27 6.22
CA LEU A 83 20.83 4.57 5.20
C LEU A 83 20.69 3.04 5.34
N GLU A 84 20.86 2.55 6.56
CA GLU A 84 20.75 1.12 6.85
C GLU A 84 19.32 0.60 6.63
N GLU A 85 18.32 1.40 6.98
CA GLU A 85 16.91 1.08 6.73
C GLU A 85 16.63 0.94 5.23
N LEU A 86 17.12 1.87 4.40
CA LEU A 86 16.93 1.80 2.95
C LEU A 86 17.64 0.57 2.33
N ARG A 87 18.86 0.28 2.78
CA ARG A 87 19.59 -0.92 2.34
C ARG A 87 18.82 -2.20 2.70
N ARG A 88 18.32 -2.25 3.91
CA ARG A 88 17.54 -3.37 4.41
C ARG A 88 16.21 -3.53 3.65
N GLU A 89 15.51 -2.44 3.39
CA GLU A 89 14.31 -2.43 2.54
C GLU A 89 14.62 -3.08 1.19
N ALA A 90 15.69 -2.62 0.53
CA ALA A 90 16.11 -3.15 -0.77
C ALA A 90 16.43 -4.65 -0.72
N GLU A 91 17.09 -5.10 0.36
CA GLU A 91 17.42 -6.54 0.54
C GLU A 91 16.18 -7.40 0.74
N VAL A 92 15.25 -6.96 1.57
CA VAL A 92 14.00 -7.69 1.81
C VAL A 92 13.19 -7.73 0.49
N ALA A 93 12.95 -6.58 -0.11
CA ALA A 93 12.16 -6.47 -1.34
C ALA A 93 12.76 -7.26 -2.51
N ALA A 94 14.11 -7.33 -2.61
CA ALA A 94 14.79 -8.07 -3.67
C ALA A 94 14.54 -9.60 -3.62
N ARG A 95 14.19 -10.13 -2.47
CA ARG A 95 13.90 -11.57 -2.28
C ARG A 95 12.44 -11.93 -2.53
N LEU A 96 11.56 -10.93 -2.46
CA LEU A 96 10.11 -11.14 -2.55
C LEU A 96 9.70 -11.35 -4.00
N ARG A 97 8.86 -12.35 -4.25
CA ARG A 97 8.33 -12.63 -5.58
C ARG A 97 6.84 -12.97 -5.49
N HIS A 98 6.04 -12.07 -6.03
CA HIS A 98 4.59 -12.28 -6.17
C HIS A 98 4.07 -11.32 -7.25
N PRO A 99 3.09 -11.72 -8.08
CA PRO A 99 2.55 -10.83 -9.12
C PRO A 99 1.99 -9.51 -8.59
N SER A 100 1.48 -9.49 -7.36
CA SER A 100 0.92 -8.30 -6.71
C SER A 100 1.87 -7.68 -5.67
N LEU A 101 3.19 -7.87 -5.79
CA LEU A 101 4.20 -7.16 -5.02
C LEU A 101 5.07 -6.32 -5.95
N GLN A 102 5.39 -5.11 -5.53
CA GLN A 102 6.36 -4.26 -6.20
C GLN A 102 7.68 -5.01 -6.35
N ARG A 103 8.16 -5.12 -7.58
CA ARG A 103 9.36 -5.89 -7.87
C ARG A 103 10.59 -5.00 -7.87
N VAL A 104 11.58 -5.37 -7.08
CA VAL A 104 12.93 -4.80 -7.13
C VAL A 104 13.72 -5.51 -8.24
N LEU A 105 14.29 -4.73 -9.13
CA LEU A 105 14.99 -5.17 -10.35
C LEU A 105 16.50 -5.04 -10.21
N GLY A 106 16.98 -4.10 -9.39
CA GLY A 106 18.39 -3.87 -9.17
C GLY A 106 18.63 -2.97 -7.97
N ARG A 107 19.87 -2.87 -7.55
CA ARG A 107 20.29 -1.97 -6.47
C ARG A 107 21.73 -1.53 -6.70
N GLY A 108 22.11 -0.39 -6.13
CA GLY A 108 23.45 0.15 -6.23
C GLY A 108 23.72 1.20 -5.16
N ASP A 109 24.86 1.86 -5.32
CA ASP A 109 25.30 2.93 -4.41
C ASP A 109 26.02 3.99 -5.25
N VAL A 110 25.72 5.25 -5.00
CA VAL A 110 26.43 6.40 -5.62
C VAL A 110 26.95 7.28 -4.48
N ASP A 111 28.25 7.31 -4.32
CA ASP A 111 28.95 8.12 -3.29
C ASP A 111 28.41 7.91 -1.87
N GLY A 112 28.06 6.65 -1.55
CA GLY A 112 27.51 6.28 -0.25
C GLY A 112 25.98 6.39 -0.17
N ALA A 113 25.31 6.91 -1.19
CA ALA A 113 23.84 6.97 -1.27
C ALA A 113 23.31 5.70 -1.94
N PRO A 114 22.68 4.80 -1.19
CA PRO A 114 22.11 3.59 -1.77
C PRO A 114 20.87 3.91 -2.59
N TYR A 115 20.69 3.16 -3.65
CA TYR A 115 19.43 3.22 -4.42
C TYR A 115 18.98 1.82 -4.81
N PHE A 116 17.70 1.70 -5.13
CA PHE A 116 17.18 0.49 -5.76
C PHE A 116 16.18 0.81 -6.86
N LEU A 117 16.20 -0.04 -7.86
CA LEU A 117 15.35 0.04 -9.03
C LEU A 117 14.16 -0.87 -8.87
N MET A 118 13.02 -0.36 -9.24
CA MET A 118 11.75 -1.11 -9.20
C MET A 118 11.07 -1.04 -10.56
N THR A 119 10.14 -1.95 -10.79
CA THR A 119 9.21 -1.82 -11.91
C THR A 119 8.48 -0.47 -11.80
N LEU A 120 8.47 0.30 -12.87
CA LEU A 120 7.68 1.52 -12.95
C LEU A 120 6.22 1.14 -13.26
N HIS A 121 5.33 1.52 -12.39
CA HIS A 121 3.88 1.40 -12.61
C HIS A 121 3.34 2.77 -13.01
N SER A 122 2.63 2.82 -14.13
CA SER A 122 2.06 4.06 -14.69
C SER A 122 0.65 4.36 -14.19
N GLY A 123 0.11 3.50 -13.36
CA GLY A 123 -1.22 3.68 -12.78
C GLY A 123 -1.24 4.63 -11.59
N VAL A 124 -2.39 4.75 -10.96
CA VAL A 124 -2.61 5.54 -9.76
C VAL A 124 -2.52 4.63 -8.52
N ASN A 125 -2.47 5.19 -7.34
CA ASN A 125 -2.61 4.41 -6.10
C ASN A 125 -4.09 4.32 -5.69
N ALA A 126 -4.40 3.40 -4.84
CA ALA A 126 -5.78 3.20 -4.38
C ALA A 126 -6.35 4.34 -3.51
N UNK A 127 -5.61 5.09 -3.03
CA UNK A 127 -6.01 6.16 -2.38
C UNK A 127 -6.62 7.11 -3.24
N SER A 128 -6.01 7.37 -4.49
CA SER A 128 -6.62 8.29 -5.48
C SER A 128 -7.93 7.80 -6.08
N LEU A 129 -8.22 6.53 -5.99
CA LEU A 129 -9.54 5.99 -6.38
C LEU A 129 -10.67 6.57 -5.50
N LEU A 130 -10.35 7.07 -4.32
CA LEU A 130 -11.35 7.62 -3.41
C LEU A 130 -11.64 9.10 -3.69
N ASP A 131 -10.66 9.83 -4.23
CA ASP A 131 -10.77 11.26 -4.51
C ASP A 131 -11.80 11.56 -5.62
N ASP A 132 -11.90 10.66 -6.58
CA ASP A 132 -12.79 10.82 -7.74
C ASP A 132 -14.22 10.31 -7.47
N ARG A 133 -14.51 9.85 -6.26
CA ARG A 133 -15.79 9.22 -5.94
C ARG A 133 -16.78 10.21 -5.33
N ALA A 134 -17.55 10.86 -6.19
CA ALA A 134 -18.73 11.65 -5.75
C ALA A 134 -19.90 10.74 -5.35
N GLU A 135 -19.95 9.51 -5.87
CA GLU A 135 -21.05 8.56 -5.66
C GLU A 135 -20.55 7.19 -5.17
N LEU A 136 -21.40 6.51 -4.43
CA LEU A 136 -21.11 5.16 -3.95
C LEU A 136 -21.04 4.18 -5.14
N LEU A 137 -20.05 3.30 -5.13
CA LEU A 137 -19.87 2.30 -6.19
C LEU A 137 -21.08 1.35 -6.26
N GLU A 138 -21.50 1.06 -7.47
CA GLU A 138 -22.47 -0.01 -7.75
C GLU A 138 -21.95 -1.37 -7.28
N PRO A 139 -22.84 -2.25 -6.89
CA PRO A 139 -22.42 -3.59 -6.44
C PRO A 139 -21.45 -4.33 -7.37
N UNK A 140 -21.35 -4.06 -8.51
CA UNK A 140 -20.55 -4.62 -9.43
C UNK A 140 -19.18 -4.18 -9.30
N UNK A 141 -19.00 -3.10 -9.07
CA UNK A 141 -17.85 -2.56 -8.85
C UNK A 141 -17.24 -2.96 -7.63
N LEU A 142 -18.05 -3.01 -6.58
CA LEU A 142 -17.61 -3.49 -5.28
C LEU A 142 -17.08 -4.93 -5.29
N ILE A 143 -17.71 -5.78 -6.05
CA ILE A 143 -17.26 -7.19 -6.20
C ILE A 143 -15.94 -7.25 -6.97
N GLU A 144 -15.81 -6.44 -8.01
CA GLU A 144 -14.56 -6.35 -8.79
C GLU A 144 -13.42 -5.79 -7.94
N LEU A 145 -13.68 -4.75 -7.18
CA LEU A 145 -12.74 -4.20 -6.22
C LEU A 145 -12.29 -5.27 -5.20
N ALA A 146 -13.23 -6.04 -4.69
CA ALA A 146 -12.93 -7.16 -3.78
C ALA A 146 -12.09 -8.24 -4.46
N ALA A 147 -12.33 -8.49 -5.73
CA ALA A 147 -11.51 -9.42 -6.52
C ALA A 147 -10.07 -8.92 -6.73
N UNK A 148 -9.92 -7.68 -6.98
CA UNK A 148 -8.75 -7.15 -7.13
C UNK A 148 -8.03 -7.16 -5.91
N PHE A 149 -8.66 -6.82 -4.78
CA PHE A 149 -8.06 -6.78 -3.44
C PHE A 149 -7.63 -8.17 -2.93
N ALA A 150 -8.31 -9.19 -3.31
CA ALA A 150 -7.92 -10.56 -2.94
C ALA A 150 -6.49 -10.90 -3.38
N SER A 151 -5.97 -10.30 -4.46
CA SER A 151 -4.59 -10.51 -4.90
C SER A 151 -3.57 -9.85 -3.94
N ILE A 152 -3.95 -8.73 -3.32
CA ILE A 152 -3.13 -8.08 -2.27
C ILE A 152 -3.10 -8.97 -1.01
N VAL A 153 -4.25 -9.54 -0.63
CA VAL A 153 -4.31 -10.44 0.53
C VAL A 153 -3.44 -11.69 0.29
N ASP A 154 -3.43 -12.23 -0.94
CA ASP A 154 -2.52 -13.32 -1.34
C ASP A 154 -1.05 -12.91 -1.25
N ALA A 155 -0.73 -11.70 -1.71
CA ALA A 155 0.63 -11.15 -1.65
C ALA A 155 1.11 -11.06 -0.19
N VAL A 156 0.26 -10.53 0.70
CA VAL A 156 0.57 -10.46 2.14
C VAL A 156 0.71 -11.87 2.76
N SER A 157 -0.11 -12.83 2.33
CA SER A 157 0.06 -14.23 2.74
C SER A 157 1.43 -14.78 2.33
N ALA A 158 1.89 -14.45 1.11
CA ALA A 158 3.21 -14.86 0.63
C ALA A 158 4.35 -14.22 1.45
N LEU A 159 4.20 -12.95 1.89
CA LEU A 159 5.15 -12.28 2.80
C LEU A 159 5.22 -13.03 4.14
N HIS A 160 4.06 -13.31 4.74
CA HIS A 160 3.97 -13.98 6.04
C HIS A 160 4.62 -15.37 6.02
N ARG A 161 4.46 -16.13 4.93
CA ARG A 161 5.12 -17.44 4.78
C ARG A 161 6.65 -17.32 4.75
N GLN A 162 7.18 -16.18 4.30
CA GLN A 162 8.62 -15.90 4.30
C GLN A 162 9.10 -15.24 5.60
N GLY A 163 8.24 -15.14 6.61
CA GLY A 163 8.58 -14.51 7.89
C GLY A 163 8.66 -12.99 7.83
N VAL A 164 8.03 -12.37 6.84
CA VAL A 164 8.02 -10.90 6.67
C VAL A 164 6.63 -10.37 6.99
N VAL A 165 6.54 -9.32 7.80
CA VAL A 165 5.31 -8.52 7.99
C VAL A 165 5.50 -7.16 7.32
N HIS A 166 4.46 -6.66 6.67
CA HIS A 166 4.51 -5.41 5.90
C HIS A 166 4.45 -4.17 6.80
N ARG A 167 3.48 -4.13 7.71
CA ARG A 167 3.28 -3.11 8.75
C ARG A 167 2.75 -1.76 8.26
N ASP A 168 2.72 -1.53 6.94
CA ASP A 168 2.21 -0.27 6.39
C ASP A 168 1.29 -0.53 5.19
N ILE A 169 0.30 -1.40 5.39
CA ILE A 169 -0.74 -1.68 4.38
C ILE A 169 -1.80 -0.59 4.48
N ASN A 170 -1.90 0.21 3.43
CA ASN A 170 -2.87 1.31 3.32
C ASN A 170 -3.09 1.60 1.82
N PRO A 171 -4.13 2.37 1.44
CA PRO A 171 -4.43 2.61 0.02
C PRO A 171 -3.33 3.34 -0.76
N SER A 172 -2.50 4.16 -0.09
CA SER A 172 -1.40 4.89 -0.75
C SER A 172 -0.29 3.94 -1.21
N ASN A 173 -0.13 2.82 -0.49
CA ASN A 173 0.88 1.80 -0.79
C ASN A 173 0.35 0.68 -1.71
N ILE A 174 -0.86 0.83 -2.24
CA ILE A 174 -1.42 -0.08 -3.25
C ILE A 174 -1.49 0.66 -4.58
N LEU A 175 -0.62 0.29 -5.52
CA LEU A 175 -0.57 0.88 -6.86
C LEU A 175 -1.51 0.11 -7.79
N LEU A 176 -2.05 0.81 -8.79
CA LEU A 176 -2.73 0.18 -9.92
C LEU A 176 -1.78 0.20 -11.12
N ASP A 177 -1.60 -0.94 -11.75
CA ASP A 177 -0.85 -0.98 -13.00
C ASP A 177 -1.77 -0.68 -14.20
N ALA A 178 -1.18 -0.65 -15.39
CA ALA A 178 -1.89 -0.33 -16.63
C ALA A 178 -2.98 -1.36 -16.98
N GLU A 179 -2.89 -2.54 -16.41
CA GLU A 179 -3.86 -3.63 -16.60
C GLU A 179 -4.94 -3.67 -15.50
N GLY A 180 -4.95 -2.67 -14.61
CA GLY A 180 -5.90 -2.57 -13.50
C GLY A 180 -5.63 -3.52 -12.33
N ARG A 181 -4.43 -4.11 -12.25
CA ARG A 181 -4.06 -5.01 -11.16
C ARG A 181 -3.54 -4.21 -9.97
N PHE A 182 -3.85 -4.66 -8.79
CA PHE A 182 -3.31 -4.09 -7.55
C PHE A 182 -1.91 -4.64 -7.26
N ILE A 183 -0.99 -3.73 -6.95
CA ILE A 183 0.41 -4.01 -6.62
C ILE A 183 0.73 -3.39 -5.26
N LEU A 184 1.07 -4.19 -4.27
CA LEU A 184 1.49 -3.70 -2.95
C LEU A 184 2.95 -3.25 -3.05
N ALA A 185 3.19 -2.01 -2.64
CA ALA A 185 4.47 -1.32 -2.74
C ALA A 185 4.91 -0.83 -1.36
N ASP A 186 6.10 -0.29 -1.31
CA ASP A 186 6.76 0.32 -0.15
C ASP A 186 7.01 -0.67 0.99
N PHE A 187 8.22 -1.24 0.98
CA PHE A 187 8.68 -2.19 2.00
C PHE A 187 9.52 -1.53 3.10
N GLY A 188 9.51 -0.18 3.18
CA GLY A 188 10.30 0.58 4.17
C GLY A 188 9.96 0.25 5.61
N SER A 189 8.72 -0.09 5.88
CA SER A 189 8.24 -0.44 7.23
C SER A 189 8.31 -1.94 7.53
N THR A 190 8.76 -2.78 6.59
CA THR A 190 8.73 -4.24 6.77
C THR A 190 9.61 -4.71 7.92
N LEU A 191 9.19 -5.77 8.57
CA LEU A 191 9.93 -6.42 9.64
C LEU A 191 10.05 -7.90 9.35
N ASN A 192 11.29 -8.40 9.33
CA ASN A 192 11.55 -9.82 9.25
C ASN A 192 11.51 -10.41 10.69
N ARG A 193 11.05 -11.63 10.81
CA ARG A 193 11.00 -12.36 12.08
C ARG A 193 12.35 -12.40 12.82
N ALA A 194 13.47 -12.34 12.08
CA ALA A 194 14.82 -12.32 12.65
C ALA A 194 15.23 -10.94 13.21
N ASP A 195 14.62 -9.86 12.74
CA ASP A 195 15.07 -8.47 12.98
C ASP A 195 14.18 -7.72 13.97
N ARG A 196 13.84 -8.33 15.07
CA ARG A 196 12.82 -7.83 16.02
C ARG A 196 13.14 -6.49 16.71
N ASN A 197 14.39 -6.00 16.60
CA ASN A 197 14.86 -4.86 17.38
C ASN A 197 14.97 -3.54 16.61
N LEU A 198 14.55 -3.50 15.35
CA LEU A 198 14.71 -2.34 14.47
C LEU A 198 13.35 -1.76 14.09
N CYS A 199 12.90 -0.75 14.81
CA CYS A 199 11.64 -0.06 14.47
C CYS A 199 11.79 1.46 14.54
N PRO A 200 11.21 2.20 13.59
CA PRO A 200 11.14 3.66 13.68
C PRO A 200 10.32 4.09 14.91
N GLU A 201 10.77 5.12 15.58
CA GLU A 201 10.16 5.58 16.84
C GLU A 201 8.90 6.44 16.64
N VAL A 202 8.79 7.13 15.51
CA VAL A 202 7.65 8.02 15.23
C VAL A 202 7.15 7.81 13.81
N GLU A 203 5.86 7.70 13.65
CA GLU A 203 5.21 7.54 12.33
C GLU A 203 4.08 8.56 12.14
N PRO A 204 3.82 8.98 10.88
CA PRO A 204 2.76 9.95 10.57
C PRO A 204 1.37 9.52 11.05
N ALA A 205 0.56 10.48 11.48
CA ALA A 205 -0.79 10.22 12.00
C ALA A 205 -1.71 9.53 10.98
N GLY A 206 -1.53 9.79 9.69
CA GLY A 206 -2.33 9.18 8.62
C GLY A 206 -2.21 7.67 8.54
N GLU A 207 -1.03 7.13 8.79
CA GLU A 207 -0.79 5.68 8.78
C GLU A 207 -1.42 4.97 9.98
N LEU A 208 -1.58 5.67 11.10
CA LEU A 208 -2.19 5.13 12.32
C LEU A 208 -3.64 4.66 12.11
N MET A 209 -4.33 5.22 11.12
CA MET A 209 -5.72 4.82 10.81
C MET A 209 -5.83 3.34 10.44
N TYR A 210 -4.77 2.75 9.86
CA TYR A 210 -4.76 1.34 9.43
C TYR A 210 -4.17 0.40 10.47
N ARG A 211 -3.53 0.92 11.52
CA ARG A 211 -2.89 0.11 12.58
C ARG A 211 -3.91 -0.58 13.48
N SER A 212 -3.58 -1.78 13.87
CA SER A 212 -4.40 -2.53 14.83
C SER A 212 -4.34 -1.87 16.22
N PRO A 213 -5.39 -2.05 17.05
CA PRO A 213 -5.38 -1.56 18.44
C PRO A 213 -4.13 -2.01 19.23
N GLN A 214 -3.67 -3.24 18.99
CA GLN A 214 -2.50 -3.77 19.67
C GLN A 214 -1.20 -3.07 19.28
N GLN A 215 -1.08 -2.65 18.02
CA GLN A 215 0.08 -1.86 17.56
C GLN A 215 0.09 -0.47 18.18
N LEU A 216 -1.08 0.13 18.41
CA LEU A 216 -1.18 1.43 19.06
C LEU A 216 -0.82 1.33 20.57
N LEU A 217 -1.16 0.21 21.23
CA LEU A 217 -0.88 0.00 22.65
C LEU A 217 0.57 -0.42 22.92
N ALA A 218 1.10 -1.32 22.10
CA ALA A 218 2.41 -1.97 22.34
C ALA A 218 3.59 -1.21 21.68
N GLY A 219 3.28 -0.16 20.96
CA GLY A 219 4.28 0.51 20.12
C GLY A 219 4.58 -0.26 18.84
N ALA A 220 5.40 0.35 18.00
CA ALA A 220 5.67 -0.13 16.66
C ALA A 220 6.47 -1.44 16.57
N ASN A 221 7.09 -1.87 17.67
CA ASN A 221 8.05 -2.98 17.68
C ASN A 221 7.46 -4.40 17.66
N HIS A 222 6.17 -4.53 17.31
CA HIS A 222 5.53 -5.84 17.40
C HIS A 222 5.49 -6.55 16.05
N TYR A 223 6.31 -7.61 15.89
CA TYR A 223 6.16 -8.54 14.77
C TYR A 223 4.82 -9.27 14.94
N ALA A 224 3.86 -8.92 14.14
CA ALA A 224 2.54 -9.55 14.25
C ALA A 224 1.83 -9.58 12.88
N PRO A 225 1.80 -10.73 12.21
CA PRO A 225 1.00 -10.91 11.00
C PRO A 225 -0.47 -10.50 11.16
N SER A 226 -1.01 -10.63 12.36
CA SER A 226 -2.38 -10.17 12.67
C SER A 226 -2.57 -8.64 12.57
N GLY A 227 -1.48 -7.87 12.65
CA GLY A 227 -1.50 -6.42 12.39
C GLY A 227 -1.76 -6.13 10.91
N ASP A 228 -1.07 -6.85 10.03
CA ASP A 228 -1.29 -6.75 8.58
C ASP A 228 -2.72 -7.17 8.20
N ILE A 229 -3.25 -8.21 8.84
CA ILE A 229 -4.65 -8.65 8.61
C ILE A 229 -5.63 -7.54 8.97
N TYR A 230 -5.42 -6.87 10.10
CA TYR A 230 -6.23 -5.72 10.51
C TYR A 230 -6.10 -4.58 9.48
N ALA A 231 -4.87 -4.26 9.05
CA ALA A 231 -4.60 -3.21 8.07
C ALA A 231 -5.26 -3.52 6.71
N LEU A 232 -5.22 -4.79 6.27
CA LEU A 232 -5.95 -5.26 5.08
C LEU A 232 -7.46 -5.02 5.23
N GLY A 233 -8.02 -5.34 6.39
CA GLY A 233 -9.43 -5.10 6.70
C GLY A 233 -9.78 -3.62 6.63
N MET A 234 -8.99 -2.76 7.27
CA MET A 234 -9.21 -1.31 7.28
C MET A 234 -9.03 -0.69 5.90
N THR A 235 -8.06 -1.17 5.12
CA THR A 235 -7.84 -0.74 3.74
C THR A 235 -9.04 -1.10 2.87
N LEU A 236 -9.50 -2.33 2.94
CA LEU A 236 -10.68 -2.77 2.20
C LEU A 236 -11.93 -2.02 2.67
N TYR A 237 -12.05 -1.71 3.94
CA TYR A 237 -13.12 -0.86 4.46
C TYR A 237 -13.12 0.49 3.74
N UNK A 238 -11.97 1.09 3.63
CA UNK A 238 -11.84 2.27 3.11
C UNK A 238 -12.21 2.31 1.78
N LEU A 239 -11.80 1.35 1.04
CA LEU A 239 -12.09 1.23 -0.39
C LEU A 239 -13.57 0.95 -0.72
N LEU A 240 -14.24 0.18 0.09
CA LEU A 240 -15.66 -0.17 -0.12
C LEU A 240 -16.61 0.93 0.37
N ALA A 241 -16.28 1.61 1.46
CA ALA A 241 -17.14 2.64 2.07
C ALA A 241 -16.89 4.05 1.50
N GLY A 242 -15.76 4.28 0.84
CA GLY A 242 -15.35 5.60 0.36
C GLY A 242 -14.79 6.51 1.47
N ARG A 243 -14.80 6.07 2.71
CA ARG A 243 -14.29 6.82 3.87
C ARG A 243 -13.94 5.91 5.03
N LEU A 244 -13.09 6.40 5.93
CA LEU A 244 -12.75 5.66 7.15
C LEU A 244 -13.89 5.77 8.19
N PRO A 245 -14.06 4.73 9.01
CA PRO A 245 -15.19 4.64 9.95
C PRO A 245 -15.05 5.51 11.20
N LEU A 246 -13.82 5.88 11.56
CA LEU A 246 -13.51 6.53 12.84
C LEU A 246 -12.88 7.90 12.57
N PRO A 247 -13.68 8.97 12.53
CA PRO A 247 -13.12 10.31 12.42
C PRO A 247 -12.38 10.66 13.72
N ALA A 248 -11.14 11.07 13.60
CA ALA A 248 -10.32 11.47 14.74
C ALA A 248 -9.46 12.68 14.34
N GLY A 249 -9.37 13.64 15.25
CA GLY A 249 -8.58 14.85 15.02
C GLY A 249 -7.09 14.65 15.29
N ASN A 250 -6.72 13.58 16.00
CA ASN A 250 -5.33 13.27 16.33
C ASN A 250 -5.15 11.79 16.67
N ALA A 251 -3.89 11.37 16.81
CA ALA A 251 -3.51 9.97 17.08
C ALA A 251 -4.05 9.43 18.41
N GLU A 252 -4.08 10.27 19.46
CA GLU A 252 -4.57 9.87 20.78
C GLU A 252 -6.07 9.57 20.75
N GLU A 253 -6.86 10.46 20.14
CA GLU A 253 -8.30 10.28 19.96
C GLU A 253 -8.59 9.02 19.14
N LEU A 254 -7.86 8.82 18.05
CA LEU A 254 -7.98 7.62 17.21
C LEU A 254 -7.71 6.36 18.03
N GLY A 255 -6.64 6.35 18.83
CA GLY A 255 -6.32 5.23 19.72
C GLY A 255 -7.48 4.92 20.67
N LYS A 256 -8.04 5.95 21.32
CA LYS A 256 -9.20 5.80 22.21
C LYS A 256 -10.41 5.22 21.47
N LEU A 257 -10.72 5.76 20.29
CA LEU A 257 -11.85 5.30 19.48
C LEU A 257 -11.69 3.82 19.09
N LYS A 258 -10.51 3.42 18.65
CA LYS A 258 -10.24 2.01 18.27
C LYS A 258 -10.33 1.04 19.45
N LEU A 259 -10.09 1.52 20.67
CA LEU A 259 -10.15 0.69 21.87
C LEU A 259 -11.56 0.59 22.45
N THR A 260 -12.41 1.60 22.21
CA THR A 260 -13.70 1.74 22.89
C THR A 260 -14.93 1.60 21.99
N ARG A 261 -14.76 1.75 20.66
CA ARG A 261 -15.88 1.69 19.72
C ARG A 261 -15.77 0.50 18.78
N GLU A 262 -16.88 -0.16 18.57
CA GLU A 262 -17.00 -1.16 17.51
C GLU A 262 -16.93 -0.49 16.13
N LEU A 263 -16.34 -1.20 15.18
CA LEU A 263 -16.29 -0.76 13.80
C LEU A 263 -17.72 -0.71 13.22
N PRO A 264 -18.19 0.42 12.71
CA PRO A 264 -19.51 0.48 12.07
C PRO A 264 -19.59 -0.52 10.92
N SER A 265 -20.75 -1.16 10.77
CA SER A 265 -20.97 -2.06 9.62
C SER A 265 -20.79 -1.30 8.30
N LEU A 266 -20.10 -1.91 7.35
CA LEU A 266 -19.96 -1.39 5.99
C LEU A 266 -21.31 -1.11 5.34
N CYS A 267 -22.31 -1.99 5.58
CA CYS A 267 -23.64 -1.81 5.02
C CYS A 267 -24.37 -0.56 5.52
N ARG A 268 -23.98 -0.03 6.69
CA ARG A 268 -24.46 1.28 7.17
C ARG A 268 -23.76 2.45 6.48
N MET A 269 -22.50 2.28 6.12
CA MET A 269 -21.70 3.32 5.46
C MET A 269 -22.00 3.36 3.96
N ASN A 270 -22.17 2.21 3.35
CA ASN A 270 -22.49 2.03 1.94
C ASN A 270 -23.49 0.86 1.79
N PRO A 271 -24.78 1.15 1.64
CA PRO A 271 -25.81 0.10 1.51
C PRO A 271 -25.66 -0.80 0.27
N GLN A 272 -24.82 -0.43 -0.69
CA GLN A 272 -24.53 -1.26 -1.87
C GLN A 272 -23.56 -2.40 -1.54
N VAL A 273 -22.86 -2.36 -0.39
CA VAL A 273 -21.91 -3.39 0.00
C VAL A 273 -22.65 -4.69 0.35
N PRO A 274 -22.34 -5.81 -0.30
CA PRO A 274 -22.94 -7.09 0.07
C PRO A 274 -22.56 -7.53 1.49
N LEU A 275 -23.51 -8.08 2.24
CA LEU A 275 -23.32 -8.57 3.62
C LEU A 275 -22.11 -9.51 3.79
N GLY A 276 -21.81 -10.32 2.76
CA GLY A 276 -20.65 -11.21 2.82
C GLY A 276 -19.32 -10.46 2.88
N LEU A 277 -19.21 -9.31 2.19
CA LEU A 277 -18.01 -8.45 2.28
C LEU A 277 -17.93 -7.76 3.64
N ASP A 278 -19.05 -7.27 4.16
CA ASP A 278 -19.12 -6.70 5.51
C ASP A 278 -18.59 -7.71 6.55
N GLY A 279 -19.02 -8.96 6.46
CA GLY A 279 -18.57 -10.02 7.36
C GLY A 279 -17.06 -10.27 7.30
N ILE A 280 -16.50 -10.30 6.09
CA ILE A 280 -15.05 -10.51 5.88
C ILE A 280 -14.25 -9.35 6.50
N VAL A 281 -14.66 -8.10 6.22
CA VAL A 281 -13.98 -6.91 6.73
C VAL A 281 -14.09 -6.84 8.26
N ARG A 282 -15.28 -7.09 8.81
CA ARG A 282 -15.47 -7.09 10.26
C ARG A 282 -14.57 -8.12 10.95
N GLN A 283 -14.50 -9.34 10.41
CA GLN A 283 -13.62 -10.39 10.97
C GLN A 283 -12.14 -9.98 10.91
N ALA A 284 -11.69 -9.36 9.80
CA ALA A 284 -10.31 -8.89 9.67
C ALA A 284 -10.00 -7.79 10.70
N CYS A 285 -10.99 -6.93 11.01
CA CYS A 285 -10.84 -5.78 11.91
C CYS A 285 -11.26 -6.06 13.36
N GLU A 286 -11.50 -7.32 13.74
CA GLU A 286 -11.86 -7.67 15.11
C GLU A 286 -10.83 -7.12 16.11
N PHE A 287 -11.34 -6.57 17.22
CA PHE A 287 -10.50 -6.04 18.29
C PHE A 287 -9.60 -7.12 18.86
N GLN A 288 -10.20 -8.26 19.24
CA GLN A 288 -9.46 -9.37 19.80
C GLN A 288 -8.78 -10.18 18.68
N ARG A 289 -7.46 -10.32 18.76
CA ARG A 289 -6.67 -11.11 17.80
C ARG A 289 -7.21 -12.52 17.57
N ALA A 290 -7.72 -13.16 18.63
CA ALA A 290 -8.23 -14.53 18.58
C ALA A 290 -9.45 -14.66 17.65
N HIS A 291 -10.19 -13.58 17.45
CA HIS A 291 -11.38 -13.55 16.60
C HIS A 291 -11.08 -13.15 15.16
N ARG A 292 -9.89 -12.56 14.89
CA ARG A 292 -9.44 -12.24 13.52
C ARG A 292 -9.17 -13.52 12.73
N TYR A 293 -8.98 -13.37 11.44
CA TYR A 293 -8.43 -14.45 10.62
C TYR A 293 -7.10 -14.94 11.23
N LYS A 294 -6.89 -16.24 11.23
CA LYS A 294 -5.65 -16.88 11.74
C LYS A 294 -4.47 -16.58 10.82
N SER A 295 -4.75 -16.39 9.52
CA SER A 295 -3.75 -16.09 8.50
C SER A 295 -4.35 -15.21 7.41
N ALA A 296 -3.48 -14.49 6.68
CA ALA A 296 -3.90 -13.77 5.47
C ALA A 296 -4.42 -14.75 4.39
N GLU A 297 -3.93 -15.99 4.39
CA GLU A 297 -4.42 -17.05 3.50
C GLU A 297 -5.90 -17.36 3.73
N ASP A 298 -6.33 -17.42 5.00
CA ASP A 298 -7.75 -17.67 5.33
C ASP A 298 -8.62 -16.51 4.84
N MET A 299 -8.17 -15.27 5.03
CA MET A 299 -8.88 -14.09 4.52
C MET A 299 -8.96 -14.11 2.98
N ALA A 300 -7.85 -14.43 2.31
CA ALA A 300 -7.81 -14.53 0.83
C ALA A 300 -8.78 -15.61 0.32
N ARG A 301 -8.83 -16.74 1.01
CA ARG A 301 -9.74 -17.86 0.67
C ARG A 301 -11.21 -17.40 0.76
N ASP A 302 -11.57 -16.69 1.81
CA ASP A 302 -12.94 -16.22 2.00
C ASP A 302 -13.33 -15.15 0.98
N LEU A 303 -12.43 -14.20 0.68
CA LEU A 303 -12.64 -13.21 -0.38
C LEU A 303 -12.85 -13.89 -1.75
N LYS A 304 -11.96 -14.80 -2.12
CA LYS A 304 -12.06 -15.55 -3.39
C LYS A 304 -13.35 -16.36 -3.46
N ARG A 305 -13.73 -17.01 -2.37
CA ARG A 305 -14.98 -17.78 -2.28
C ARG A 305 -16.19 -16.86 -2.46
N PHE A 306 -16.17 -15.69 -1.82
CA PHE A 306 -17.25 -14.69 -1.96
C PHE A 306 -17.38 -14.24 -3.43
N VAL A 307 -16.28 -13.82 -4.06
CA VAL A 307 -16.24 -13.36 -5.46
C VAL A 307 -16.75 -14.46 -6.40
N SER A 308 -16.23 -15.70 -6.26
CA SER A 308 -16.59 -16.84 -7.12
C SER A 308 -18.09 -17.17 -7.05
N ARG A 309 -18.70 -17.08 -5.87
CA ARG A 309 -20.13 -17.33 -5.68
C ARG A 309 -20.98 -16.28 -6.40
N ARG A 310 -20.57 -15.02 -6.34
CA ARG A 310 -21.29 -13.90 -6.97
C ARG A 310 -21.18 -13.95 -8.51
N CYS A 311 -20.02 -14.33 -9.05
CA CYS A 311 -19.86 -14.51 -10.50
C CYS A 311 -20.73 -15.66 -11.02
N ARG A 312 -20.81 -16.78 -10.30
CA ARG A 312 -21.66 -17.93 -10.71
C ARG A 312 -23.15 -17.65 -10.64
N SER A 313 -23.62 -16.84 -9.70
CA SER A 313 -25.05 -16.48 -9.62
C SER A 313 -25.49 -15.63 -10.81
N ARG A 314 -24.60 -14.79 -11.36
CA ARG A 314 -24.90 -13.99 -12.58
C ARG A 314 -25.03 -14.85 -13.85
N GLY A 315 -24.18 -15.86 -14.00
CA GLY A 315 -24.21 -16.76 -15.18
C GLY A 315 -25.51 -17.58 -15.28
N ARG A 316 -26.23 -17.74 -14.19
CA ARG A 316 -27.51 -18.49 -14.18
C ARG A 316 -28.74 -17.66 -14.54
N TYR A 317 -28.60 -16.33 -14.58
CA TYR A 317 -29.73 -15.44 -14.97
C TYR A 317 -29.58 -14.85 -16.38
N ALA A 318 -28.49 -15.21 -17.08
CA ALA A 318 -28.16 -14.72 -18.42
C ALA A 318 -28.41 -15.79 -19.52
N SER A 319 -29.01 -16.94 -19.16
CA SER A 319 -29.39 -18.01 -20.11
C SER A 319 -30.90 -18.11 -20.32
#